data_d2ab36723706fa085b28c27645c5e603
#
_entry.id   d2ab36723706fa085b28c27645c5e603
#
_cell.length_a   1.000
_cell.length_b   1.000
_cell.length_c   1.000
_cell.angle_alpha   90.00
_cell.angle_beta   90.00
_cell.angle_gamma   90.00
#
_symmetry.space_group_name_H-M   'P 1'
#
loop_
_entity.id
_entity.type
_entity.pdbx_description
1 polymer ?
#
loop_
_entity_poly.entity_id
_entity_poly.type
_entity_poly.pdbx_seq_one_letter_code
_entity_poly.pdbx_strand_id
1 'polypeptide(L)'
;GQVKEVLRKTPVIDLPLGATEDRVVGSLNVERAIKEGIRALEPGILAAANRGILYIDEVNLLDDHVADVLLDSAAMGVNIVEREGVSVAHPSKFILVGTMNPEEGELRPQLLDRFGLQVNVVGIEDVDQRMLIAKTAERFYADPEGFSKEQQALQDGLKGKISAAREILGRVTMSD
;
A
#
# COMPACT_ATOMS: atom_id res chain seq x y z
N GLY A 1 16.14 27.98 -2.15
CA GLY A 1 15.54 27.52 -3.40
C GLY A 1 14.04 27.45 -3.24
N GLN A 2 13.27 27.92 -4.23
CA GLN A 2 11.81 27.79 -4.21
C GLN A 2 11.44 26.30 -4.33
N VAL A 3 10.70 25.77 -3.37
CA VAL A 3 10.11 24.44 -3.45
C VAL A 3 8.94 24.50 -4.43
N LYS A 4 9.04 23.78 -5.53
CA LYS A 4 7.96 23.69 -6.52
C LYS A 4 7.04 22.53 -6.13
N GLU A 5 5.82 22.83 -5.74
CA GLU A 5 4.80 21.82 -5.49
C GLU A 5 4.28 21.26 -6.82
N VAL A 6 4.21 19.94 -6.92
CA VAL A 6 3.68 19.24 -8.09
C VAL A 6 2.62 18.24 -7.62
N LEU A 7 1.42 18.34 -8.17
CA LEU A 7 0.38 17.34 -7.97
C LEU A 7 0.76 16.05 -8.68
N ARG A 8 0.85 14.96 -7.94
CA ARG A 8 1.17 13.62 -8.44
C ARG A 8 0.10 12.65 -7.97
N LYS A 9 -0.29 11.71 -8.83
CA LYS A 9 -1.15 10.58 -8.41
C LYS A 9 -0.41 9.78 -7.34
N THR A 10 -1.14 9.40 -6.28
CA THR A 10 -0.61 8.50 -5.26
C THR A 10 -0.25 7.17 -5.91
N PRO A 11 1.00 6.70 -5.81
CA PRO A 11 1.38 5.40 -6.35
C PRO A 11 0.67 4.28 -5.59
N VAL A 12 0.19 3.29 -6.32
CA VAL A 12 -0.28 2.00 -5.78
C VAL A 12 0.68 0.97 -6.33
N ILE A 13 1.39 0.30 -5.46
CA ILE A 13 2.43 -0.67 -5.82
C ILE A 13 1.98 -2.04 -5.33
N ASP A 14 1.93 -3.00 -6.24
CA ASP A 14 1.63 -4.39 -5.91
C ASP A 14 2.90 -5.12 -5.48
N LEU A 15 2.83 -5.86 -4.39
CA LEU A 15 3.89 -6.76 -3.96
C LEU A 15 3.58 -8.19 -4.44
N PRO A 16 4.38 -8.76 -5.34
CA PRO A 16 4.25 -10.16 -5.72
C PRO A 16 4.60 -11.09 -4.54
N LEU A 17 3.81 -12.15 -4.31
CA LEU A 17 4.06 -13.15 -3.26
C LEU A 17 5.46 -13.80 -3.34
N GLY A 18 5.97 -13.99 -4.54
CA GLY A 18 7.32 -14.55 -4.77
C GLY A 18 8.43 -13.50 -4.81
N ALA A 19 8.20 -12.28 -4.30
CA ALA A 19 9.25 -11.25 -4.26
C ALA A 19 10.36 -11.66 -3.28
N THR A 20 11.60 -11.60 -3.74
CA THR A 20 12.78 -11.78 -2.87
C THR A 20 12.99 -10.54 -2.00
N GLU A 21 13.66 -10.72 -0.86
CA GLU A 21 14.01 -9.61 0.03
C GLU A 21 14.70 -8.46 -0.71
N ASP A 22 15.71 -8.76 -1.54
CA ASP A 22 16.43 -7.75 -2.32
C ASP A 22 15.50 -6.93 -3.25
N ARG A 23 14.48 -7.57 -3.80
CA ARG A 23 13.49 -6.87 -4.62
C ARG A 23 12.59 -5.95 -3.79
N VAL A 24 12.33 -6.32 -2.55
CA VAL A 24 11.51 -5.55 -1.61
C VAL A 24 12.27 -4.36 -1.05
N VAL A 25 13.40 -4.60 -0.41
CA VAL A 25 14.20 -3.57 0.26
C VAL A 25 15.07 -2.76 -0.70
N GLY A 26 15.45 -3.36 -1.80
CA GLY A 26 16.46 -2.86 -2.73
C GLY A 26 17.82 -3.53 -2.53
N SER A 27 18.72 -3.33 -3.46
CA SER A 27 20.07 -3.88 -3.42
C SER A 27 21.13 -2.79 -3.56
N LEU A 28 22.36 -3.10 -3.13
CA LEU A 28 23.51 -2.25 -3.34
C LEU A 28 24.35 -2.82 -4.48
N ASN A 29 24.55 -2.03 -5.52
CA ASN A 29 25.47 -2.39 -6.60
C ASN A 29 26.91 -2.13 -6.17
N VAL A 30 27.52 -3.16 -5.57
CA VAL A 30 28.88 -3.09 -5.00
C VAL A 30 29.94 -2.82 -6.07
N GLU A 31 29.76 -3.36 -7.29
CA GLU A 31 30.73 -3.11 -8.38
C GLU A 31 30.77 -1.63 -8.78
N ARG A 32 29.64 -0.98 -8.87
CA ARG A 32 29.57 0.47 -9.12
C ARG A 32 30.14 1.27 -7.96
N ALA A 33 29.83 0.86 -6.73
CA ALA A 33 30.35 1.52 -5.54
C ALA A 33 31.90 1.45 -5.48
N ILE A 34 32.49 0.32 -5.84
CA ILE A 34 33.95 0.13 -5.87
C ILE A 34 34.60 0.91 -7.03
N LYS A 35 34.02 0.84 -8.24
CA LYS A 35 34.60 1.46 -9.43
C LYS A 35 34.46 2.98 -9.47
N GLU A 36 33.35 3.49 -9.03
CA GLU A 36 32.94 4.90 -9.17
C GLU A 36 33.00 5.64 -7.84
N GLY A 37 33.35 4.98 -6.73
CA GLY A 37 33.31 5.57 -5.38
C GLY A 37 31.91 6.00 -4.93
N ILE A 38 30.85 5.62 -5.66
CA ILE A 38 29.47 6.01 -5.43
C ILE A 38 28.74 4.85 -4.74
N ARG A 39 28.07 5.15 -3.65
CA ARG A 39 27.11 4.24 -3.01
C ARG A 39 25.89 4.11 -3.92
N ALA A 40 25.81 3.08 -4.72
CA ALA A 40 24.73 2.87 -5.65
C ALA A 40 23.68 1.96 -5.00
N LEU A 41 22.63 2.54 -4.44
CA LEU A 41 21.42 1.83 -4.05
C LEU A 41 20.57 1.62 -5.31
N GLU A 42 20.20 0.38 -5.58
CA GLU A 42 19.12 0.04 -6.50
C GLU A 42 17.82 -0.02 -5.69
N PRO A 43 16.91 0.97 -5.85
CA PRO A 43 15.74 1.07 -5.00
C PRO A 43 14.78 -0.08 -5.27
N GLY A 44 14.29 -0.70 -4.19
CA GLY A 44 13.29 -1.77 -4.21
C GLY A 44 11.84 -1.25 -4.18
N ILE A 45 10.94 -2.20 -3.97
CA ILE A 45 9.48 -1.96 -3.90
C ILE A 45 9.14 -0.97 -2.78
N LEU A 46 9.80 -1.04 -1.62
CA LEU A 46 9.58 -0.13 -0.50
C LEU A 46 9.89 1.33 -0.85
N ALA A 47 10.93 1.56 -1.63
CA ALA A 47 11.25 2.90 -2.12
C ALA A 47 10.19 3.42 -3.10
N ALA A 48 9.70 2.54 -4.00
CA ALA A 48 8.65 2.89 -4.95
C ALA A 48 7.32 3.18 -4.27
N ALA A 49 6.99 2.47 -3.19
CA ALA A 49 5.76 2.65 -2.41
C ALA A 49 5.78 3.90 -1.50
N ASN A 50 6.94 4.55 -1.33
CA ASN A 50 7.04 5.70 -0.43
C ASN A 50 6.04 6.81 -0.76
N ARG A 51 5.26 7.24 0.23
CA ARG A 51 4.11 8.16 0.12
C ARG A 51 2.96 7.64 -0.74
N GLY A 52 2.85 6.33 -0.87
CA GLY A 52 1.83 5.64 -1.65
C GLY A 52 1.12 4.57 -0.86
N ILE A 53 0.59 3.61 -1.60
CA ILE A 53 -0.07 2.41 -1.10
C ILE A 53 0.75 1.20 -1.55
N LEU A 54 1.08 0.33 -0.61
CA LEU A 54 1.61 -1.00 -0.89
C LEU A 54 0.47 -2.01 -0.74
N TYR A 55 0.13 -2.68 -1.82
CA TYR A 55 -0.92 -3.68 -1.86
C TYR A 55 -0.33 -5.08 -1.91
N ILE A 56 -0.86 -5.97 -1.09
CA ILE A 56 -0.46 -7.38 -1.02
C ILE A 56 -1.72 -8.22 -1.13
N ASP A 57 -1.82 -8.98 -2.20
CA ASP A 57 -2.85 -9.99 -2.33
C ASP A 57 -2.44 -11.24 -1.57
N GLU A 58 -3.37 -11.85 -0.81
CA GLU A 58 -3.11 -13.05 -0.01
C GLU A 58 -1.93 -12.89 0.97
N VAL A 59 -1.96 -11.85 1.78
CA VAL A 59 -0.87 -11.50 2.72
C VAL A 59 -0.52 -12.64 3.69
N ASN A 60 -1.44 -13.58 3.93
CA ASN A 60 -1.23 -14.78 4.74
C ASN A 60 -0.24 -15.78 4.09
N LEU A 61 -0.04 -15.70 2.78
CA LEU A 61 0.90 -16.56 2.02
C LEU A 61 2.28 -15.93 1.85
N LEU A 62 2.49 -14.72 2.35
CA LEU A 62 3.76 -14.03 2.22
C LEU A 62 4.85 -14.74 3.05
N ASP A 63 6.06 -14.82 2.49
CA ASP A 63 7.23 -15.35 3.21
C ASP A 63 7.48 -14.58 4.51
N ASP A 64 7.81 -15.32 5.58
CA ASP A 64 7.95 -14.78 6.93
C ASP A 64 8.96 -13.65 7.01
N HIS A 65 10.10 -13.82 6.38
CA HIS A 65 11.17 -12.84 6.41
C HIS A 65 10.82 -11.57 5.65
N VAL A 66 10.18 -11.71 4.49
CA VAL A 66 9.66 -10.57 3.72
C VAL A 66 8.60 -9.82 4.52
N ALA A 67 7.70 -10.54 5.19
CA ALA A 67 6.67 -9.94 6.03
C ALA A 67 7.27 -9.12 7.19
N ASP A 68 8.27 -9.65 7.89
CA ASP A 68 8.94 -8.95 9.00
C ASP A 68 9.61 -7.66 8.53
N VAL A 69 10.34 -7.71 7.42
CA VAL A 69 10.99 -6.53 6.82
C VAL A 69 9.97 -5.45 6.42
N LEU A 70 8.84 -5.86 5.84
CA LEU A 70 7.75 -4.95 5.49
C LEU A 70 7.16 -4.26 6.71
N LEU A 71 6.89 -5.03 7.76
CA LEU A 71 6.30 -4.52 8.99
C LEU A 71 7.24 -3.54 9.72
N ASP A 72 8.51 -3.87 9.79
CA ASP A 72 9.51 -3.00 10.39
C ASP A 72 9.64 -1.69 9.61
N SER A 73 9.72 -1.77 8.28
CA SER A 73 9.76 -0.58 7.43
C SER A 73 8.51 0.27 7.55
N ALA A 74 7.32 -0.36 7.63
CA ALA A 74 6.05 0.35 7.80
C ALA A 74 5.97 1.06 9.17
N ALA A 75 6.46 0.42 10.24
CA ALA A 75 6.47 0.99 11.59
C ALA A 75 7.47 2.14 11.71
N MET A 76 8.67 1.97 11.17
CA MET A 76 9.75 2.97 11.27
C MET A 76 9.61 4.10 10.26
N GLY A 77 8.90 3.88 9.15
CA GLY A 77 8.80 4.82 8.04
C GLY A 77 10.11 5.04 7.28
N VAL A 78 11.08 4.15 7.51
CA VAL A 78 12.41 4.15 6.90
C VAL A 78 12.80 2.70 6.62
N ASN A 79 13.38 2.46 5.46
CA ASN A 79 14.00 1.18 5.12
C ASN A 79 15.52 1.33 5.15
N ILE A 80 16.21 0.36 5.75
CA ILE A 80 17.66 0.32 5.86
C ILE A 80 18.16 -0.89 5.08
N VAL A 81 19.02 -0.64 4.09
CA VAL A 81 19.68 -1.69 3.32
C VAL A 81 21.14 -1.77 3.75
N GLU A 82 21.54 -2.91 4.29
CA GLU A 82 22.88 -3.14 4.78
C GLU A 82 23.54 -4.29 4.02
N ARG A 83 24.65 -4.02 3.35
CA ARG A 83 25.42 -4.99 2.57
C ARG A 83 26.91 -4.69 2.67
N GLU A 84 27.70 -5.72 2.95
CA GLU A 84 29.17 -5.67 2.97
C GLU A 84 29.76 -4.45 3.74
N GLY A 85 29.16 -4.12 4.88
CA GLY A 85 29.58 -3.00 5.73
C GLY A 85 29.15 -1.61 5.20
N VAL A 86 28.34 -1.56 4.15
CA VAL A 86 27.71 -0.33 3.67
C VAL A 86 26.24 -0.34 4.09
N SER A 87 25.83 0.71 4.81
CA SER A 87 24.44 0.91 5.21
C SER A 87 23.86 2.15 4.52
N VAL A 88 22.71 2.00 3.89
CA VAL A 88 21.95 3.07 3.24
C VAL A 88 20.51 3.06 3.73
N ALA A 89 20.03 4.21 4.17
CA ALA A 89 18.64 4.37 4.59
C ALA A 89 17.88 5.26 3.59
N HIS A 90 16.63 4.92 3.34
CA HIS A 90 15.70 5.74 2.54
C HIS A 90 14.31 5.79 3.18
N PRO A 91 13.52 6.86 2.91
CA PRO A 91 12.15 6.94 3.40
C PRO A 91 11.29 5.79 2.84
N SER A 92 10.46 5.21 3.72
CA SER A 92 9.56 4.10 3.41
C SER A 92 8.23 4.28 4.15
N LYS A 93 7.57 5.43 3.94
CA LYS A 93 6.26 5.74 4.52
C LYS A 93 5.18 5.39 3.51
N PHE A 94 4.40 4.37 3.78
CA PHE A 94 3.32 3.92 2.90
C PHE A 94 2.11 3.46 3.71
N ILE A 95 0.97 3.34 3.07
CA ILE A 95 -0.22 2.67 3.62
C ILE A 95 -0.15 1.23 3.15
N LEU A 96 -0.16 0.30 4.09
CA LEU A 96 -0.21 -1.13 3.79
C LEU A 96 -1.67 -1.58 3.65
N VAL A 97 -2.00 -2.20 2.53
CA VAL A 97 -3.30 -2.82 2.29
C VAL A 97 -3.06 -4.29 1.95
N GLY A 98 -3.62 -5.19 2.72
CA GLY A 98 -3.53 -6.63 2.49
C GLY A 98 -4.92 -7.25 2.34
N THR A 99 -5.05 -8.21 1.43
CA THR A 99 -6.18 -9.13 1.39
C THR A 99 -5.77 -10.47 1.95
N MET A 100 -6.70 -11.25 2.42
CA MET A 100 -6.48 -12.66 2.77
C MET A 100 -7.75 -13.47 2.53
N ASN A 101 -7.55 -14.75 2.26
CA ASN A 101 -8.60 -15.74 2.27
C ASN A 101 -8.44 -16.64 3.50
N PRO A 102 -9.38 -16.65 4.46
CA PRO A 102 -9.29 -17.49 5.65
C PRO A 102 -9.21 -18.98 5.36
N GLU A 103 -9.68 -19.42 4.18
CA GLU A 103 -9.61 -20.83 3.76
C GLU A 103 -8.19 -21.29 3.43
N GLU A 104 -7.30 -20.34 3.09
CA GLU A 104 -5.90 -20.62 2.72
C GLU A 104 -4.93 -20.50 3.89
N GLY A 105 -5.43 -20.18 5.06
CA GLY A 105 -4.67 -20.10 6.30
C GLY A 105 -4.98 -18.83 7.10
N GLU A 106 -4.61 -18.88 8.36
CA GLU A 106 -4.77 -17.76 9.27
C GLU A 106 -3.64 -16.74 9.12
N LEU A 107 -3.96 -15.49 9.35
CA LEU A 107 -2.95 -14.44 9.44
C LEU A 107 -2.19 -14.59 10.75
N ARG A 108 -0.86 -14.54 10.67
CA ARG A 108 -0.02 -14.60 11.87
C ARG A 108 -0.35 -13.46 12.82
N PRO A 109 -0.37 -13.70 14.15
CA PRO A 109 -0.71 -12.69 15.15
C PRO A 109 0.14 -11.41 15.01
N GLN A 110 1.44 -11.55 14.72
CA GLN A 110 2.35 -10.42 14.57
C GLN A 110 1.97 -9.51 13.37
N LEU A 111 1.45 -10.11 12.28
CA LEU A 111 0.93 -9.37 11.13
C LEU A 111 -0.39 -8.70 11.48
N LEU A 112 -1.29 -9.43 12.13
CA LEU A 112 -2.61 -8.93 12.51
C LEU A 112 -2.51 -7.70 13.41
N ASP A 113 -1.62 -7.72 14.41
CA ASP A 113 -1.41 -6.61 15.35
C ASP A 113 -0.91 -5.32 14.68
N ARG A 114 -0.34 -5.43 13.47
CA ARG A 114 0.16 -4.27 12.71
C ARG A 114 -0.89 -3.64 11.80
N PHE A 115 -1.99 -4.35 11.50
CA PHE A 115 -3.11 -3.77 10.77
C PHE A 115 -4.05 -3.05 11.72
N GLY A 116 -4.08 -1.72 11.64
CA GLY A 116 -4.98 -0.89 12.48
C GLY A 116 -6.45 -0.98 12.12
N LEU A 117 -6.78 -1.52 10.95
CA LEU A 117 -8.15 -1.69 10.46
C LEU A 117 -8.31 -3.05 9.79
N GLN A 118 -9.41 -3.72 10.09
CA GLN A 118 -9.80 -5.00 9.48
C GLN A 118 -11.26 -4.95 9.05
N VAL A 119 -11.54 -5.49 7.88
CA VAL A 119 -12.90 -5.60 7.32
C VAL A 119 -13.14 -7.02 6.84
N ASN A 120 -14.18 -7.66 7.34
CA ASN A 120 -14.63 -8.95 6.83
C ASN A 120 -15.57 -8.72 5.64
N VAL A 121 -15.18 -9.24 4.48
CA VAL A 121 -16.00 -9.22 3.26
C VAL A 121 -16.70 -10.56 3.14
N VAL A 122 -18.03 -10.54 3.20
CA VAL A 122 -18.86 -11.74 3.06
C VAL A 122 -19.66 -11.68 1.77
N GLY A 123 -20.02 -12.84 1.24
CA GLY A 123 -20.90 -12.95 0.08
C GLY A 123 -22.27 -12.34 0.34
N ILE A 124 -22.83 -11.70 -0.67
CA ILE A 124 -24.19 -11.16 -0.61
C ILE A 124 -25.17 -12.28 -0.97
N GLU A 125 -26.05 -12.61 -0.04
CA GLU A 125 -27.08 -13.67 -0.22
C GLU A 125 -28.36 -13.11 -0.84
N ASP A 126 -28.67 -11.85 -0.61
CA ASP A 126 -29.86 -11.17 -1.13
C ASP A 126 -29.86 -11.11 -2.66
N VAL A 127 -30.93 -11.64 -3.27
CA VAL A 127 -31.06 -11.78 -4.72
C VAL A 127 -31.13 -10.43 -5.43
N ASP A 128 -31.83 -9.46 -4.84
CA ASP A 128 -32.00 -8.15 -5.46
C ASP A 128 -30.68 -7.36 -5.45
N GLN A 129 -29.91 -7.48 -4.37
CA GLN A 129 -28.58 -6.89 -4.30
C GLN A 129 -27.62 -7.56 -5.30
N ARG A 130 -27.68 -8.88 -5.44
CA ARG A 130 -26.87 -9.60 -6.45
C ARG A 130 -27.23 -9.19 -7.87
N MET A 131 -28.53 -9.01 -8.16
CA MET A 131 -28.97 -8.49 -9.46
C MET A 131 -28.47 -7.06 -9.68
N LEU A 132 -28.49 -6.21 -8.66
CA LEU A 132 -27.97 -4.84 -8.74
C LEU A 132 -26.46 -4.83 -9.07
N ILE A 133 -25.67 -5.70 -8.43
CA ILE A 133 -24.24 -5.86 -8.72
C ILE A 133 -24.04 -6.24 -10.19
N ALA A 134 -24.74 -7.27 -10.67
CA ALA A 134 -24.61 -7.74 -12.04
C ALA A 134 -24.95 -6.63 -13.06
N LYS A 135 -26.07 -5.92 -12.87
CA LYS A 135 -26.48 -4.80 -13.71
C LYS A 135 -25.47 -3.64 -13.67
N THR A 136 -24.90 -3.36 -12.49
CA THR A 136 -23.90 -2.31 -12.31
C THR A 136 -22.59 -2.66 -13.04
N ALA A 137 -22.16 -3.91 -12.95
CA ALA A 137 -21.00 -4.41 -13.66
C ALA A 137 -21.21 -4.36 -15.18
N GLU A 138 -22.37 -4.81 -15.67
CA GLU A 138 -22.71 -4.75 -17.10
C GLU A 138 -22.66 -3.31 -17.64
N ARG A 139 -23.24 -2.35 -16.92
CA ARG A 139 -23.18 -0.93 -17.27
C ARG A 139 -21.76 -0.40 -17.32
N PHE A 140 -20.95 -0.77 -16.33
CA PHE A 140 -19.54 -0.36 -16.30
C PHE A 140 -18.76 -0.93 -17.48
N TYR A 141 -18.93 -2.21 -17.81
CA TYR A 141 -18.23 -2.83 -18.95
C TYR A 141 -18.71 -2.29 -20.30
N ALA A 142 -19.98 -1.88 -20.42
CA ALA A 142 -20.52 -1.29 -21.64
C ALA A 142 -19.96 0.11 -21.92
N ASP A 143 -19.83 0.95 -20.90
CA ASP A 143 -19.29 2.32 -21.00
C ASP A 143 -18.57 2.73 -19.70
N PRO A 144 -17.31 2.36 -19.52
CA PRO A 144 -16.55 2.69 -18.32
C PRO A 144 -16.37 4.20 -18.09
N GLU A 145 -16.22 4.97 -19.18
CA GLU A 145 -16.02 6.43 -19.09
C GLU A 145 -17.30 7.15 -18.69
N GLY A 146 -18.43 6.80 -19.33
CA GLY A 146 -19.74 7.37 -19.01
C GLY A 146 -20.15 7.02 -17.57
N PHE A 147 -19.98 5.75 -17.18
CA PHE A 147 -20.23 5.31 -15.80
C PHE A 147 -19.41 6.09 -14.78
N SER A 148 -18.10 6.26 -15.03
CA SER A 148 -17.23 7.03 -14.14
C SER A 148 -17.66 8.49 -14.01
N LYS A 149 -18.10 9.12 -15.10
CA LYS A 149 -18.63 10.50 -15.09
C LYS A 149 -19.92 10.62 -14.27
N GLU A 150 -20.83 9.65 -14.40
CA GLU A 150 -22.06 9.63 -13.58
C GLU A 150 -21.75 9.54 -12.08
N GLN A 151 -20.72 8.78 -11.70
CA GLN A 151 -20.33 8.63 -10.30
C GLN A 151 -19.50 9.80 -9.76
N GLN A 152 -19.06 10.74 -10.61
CA GLN A 152 -18.14 11.80 -10.21
C GLN A 152 -18.66 12.66 -9.06
N ALA A 153 -19.94 13.02 -9.06
CA ALA A 153 -20.54 13.84 -8.01
C ALA A 153 -20.50 13.15 -6.62
N LEU A 154 -20.74 11.83 -6.59
CA LEU A 154 -20.64 11.03 -5.37
C LEU A 154 -19.20 10.94 -4.88
N GLN A 155 -18.25 10.74 -5.80
CA GLN A 155 -16.82 10.70 -5.48
C GLN A 155 -16.32 12.04 -4.95
N ASP A 156 -16.73 13.15 -5.53
CA ASP A 156 -16.34 14.49 -5.07
C ASP A 156 -16.96 14.81 -3.70
N GLY A 157 -18.20 14.38 -3.46
CA GLY A 157 -18.83 14.47 -2.14
C GLY A 157 -18.04 13.69 -1.08
N LEU A 158 -17.61 12.47 -1.37
CA LEU A 158 -16.79 11.65 -0.47
C LEU A 158 -15.41 12.27 -0.22
N LYS A 159 -14.73 12.73 -1.26
CA LYS A 159 -13.46 13.45 -1.14
C LYS A 159 -13.59 14.68 -0.24
N GLY A 160 -14.66 15.46 -0.41
CA GLY A 160 -14.93 16.63 0.43
C GLY A 160 -15.08 16.27 1.90
N LYS A 161 -15.84 15.21 2.22
CA LYS A 161 -15.98 14.70 3.59
C LYS A 161 -14.64 14.25 4.19
N ILE A 162 -13.83 13.51 3.44
CA ILE A 162 -12.51 13.04 3.90
C ILE A 162 -11.58 14.24 4.14
N SER A 163 -11.54 15.22 3.24
CA SER A 163 -10.71 16.41 3.39
C SER A 163 -11.10 17.21 4.62
N ALA A 164 -12.40 17.46 4.82
CA ALA A 164 -12.89 18.14 6.01
C ALA A 164 -12.57 17.40 7.31
N ALA A 165 -12.72 16.07 7.32
CA ALA A 165 -12.36 15.23 8.46
C ALA A 165 -10.86 15.32 8.79
N ARG A 166 -9.99 15.32 7.78
CA ARG A 166 -8.54 15.46 7.97
C ARG A 166 -8.13 16.81 8.55
N GLU A 167 -8.81 17.89 8.18
CA GLU A 167 -8.56 19.23 8.73
C GLU A 167 -8.88 19.34 10.22
N ILE A 168 -9.91 18.62 10.68
CA ILE A 168 -10.33 18.65 12.10
C ILE A 168 -9.65 17.60 12.96
N LEU A 169 -9.02 16.58 12.34
CA LEU A 169 -8.45 15.41 13.05
C LEU A 169 -7.47 15.82 14.16
N GLY A 170 -6.62 16.82 13.92
CA GLY A 170 -5.67 17.29 14.94
C GLY A 170 -6.30 18.04 16.13
N ARG A 171 -7.62 18.31 16.08
CA ARG A 171 -8.38 18.97 17.16
C ARG A 171 -9.31 18.01 17.89
N VAL A 172 -9.38 16.77 17.42
CA VAL A 172 -10.19 15.73 18.05
C VAL A 172 -9.48 15.22 19.29
N THR A 173 -10.12 15.33 20.45
CA THR A 173 -9.65 14.72 21.69
C THR A 173 -10.56 13.55 22.03
N MET A 174 -9.98 12.42 22.46
CA MET A 174 -10.75 11.34 23.04
C MET A 174 -10.97 11.65 24.51
N SER A 175 -12.24 11.58 24.98
CA SER A 175 -12.54 11.55 26.40
C SER A 175 -12.19 10.16 26.93
N ASP A 176 -11.56 10.09 28.07
CA ASP A 176 -11.33 8.88 28.83
C ASP A 176 -12.64 8.17 29.20
#